data_3a1fda82ec68e7b9b8495366831c5aea
#
_entry.id   3a1fda82ec68e7b9b8495366831c5aea
#
_cell.length_a   1.000
_cell.length_b   1.000
_cell.length_c   1.000
_cell.angle_alpha   90.00
_cell.angle_beta   90.00
_cell.angle_gamma   90.00
#
_symmetry.space_group_name_H-M   'P 1'
#
loop_
_entity.id
_entity.type
_entity.pdbx_description
1 polymer ?
#
loop_
_entity_poly.entity_id
_entity_poly.type
_entity_poly.pdbx_seq_one_letter_code
_entity_poly.pdbx_strand_id
1 'polypeptide(L)'
;MKLYKYLISGGLALTLSLSSCESWLEVEPNDTRTTDYFYSTPSEMEQAIIGIYNGLLPISDYSWLMSEVRSDNAWVDKTTDKQRDYIDIGTFNPNISTISTLSGAWNNLYEIIARANMFLSKTDGVTFSSEAIKNQFIGEAKFLRALAYFDLVRYFGRIPIVLEPVSVNEAMTIKQSEPVEVYETAIVPDLEDAVKKLVDTPLNYMGNSASAGRATQVAAKSLLGRVYLTMAGYPVQDASKKALAEELFSEVIDYSFANNKYWASTADEWIKIWISDNDNKYHIFEIQYIAAKNYGNPMVFNSVPAVNDSYTKIQMSGNRIWCENQLDGIFKQTDETGAFIDKRCAGTINTSEFVDEDGTPYTGGDFFLKFFEHKMKRKLLGYEDIDDQIADRTYFPINYPLIRLEDVMLM
;
A
#
# COMPACT_ATOMS: atom_id res chain seq x y z
N MET A 1 -4.87 -69.27 -45.41
CA MET A 1 -6.01 -68.85 -44.54
C MET A 1 -5.68 -68.79 -43.03
N LYS A 2 -4.72 -69.55 -42.47
CA LYS A 2 -4.38 -69.46 -41.04
C LYS A 2 -3.54 -68.20 -40.68
N LEU A 3 -2.66 -67.70 -41.53
CA LEU A 3 -1.79 -66.54 -41.29
C LEU A 3 -2.60 -65.22 -41.20
N TYR A 4 -3.66 -65.07 -41.97
CA TYR A 4 -4.51 -63.88 -42.01
C TYR A 4 -5.31 -63.68 -40.69
N LYS A 5 -5.69 -64.78 -40.03
CA LYS A 5 -6.39 -64.75 -38.74
C LYS A 5 -5.49 -64.20 -37.58
N TYR A 6 -4.20 -64.53 -37.62
CA TYR A 6 -3.23 -64.08 -36.62
C TYR A 6 -2.83 -62.59 -36.82
N LEU A 7 -2.81 -62.12 -38.06
CA LEU A 7 -2.57 -60.70 -38.36
C LEU A 7 -3.73 -59.82 -37.92
N ILE A 8 -4.98 -60.25 -38.10
CA ILE A 8 -6.16 -59.51 -37.67
C ILE A 8 -6.28 -59.52 -36.12
N SER A 9 -5.98 -60.64 -35.48
CA SER A 9 -6.00 -60.72 -34.01
C SER A 9 -4.86 -59.91 -33.35
N GLY A 10 -3.68 -59.84 -33.97
CA GLY A 10 -2.58 -59.00 -33.53
C GLY A 10 -2.83 -57.51 -33.72
N GLY A 11 -3.48 -57.09 -34.82
CA GLY A 11 -3.85 -55.73 -35.09
C GLY A 11 -4.93 -55.21 -34.14
N LEU A 12 -5.91 -56.08 -33.78
CA LEU A 12 -6.98 -55.69 -32.83
C LEU A 12 -6.48 -55.60 -31.38
N ALA A 13 -5.49 -56.39 -30.99
CA ALA A 13 -4.85 -56.31 -29.68
C ALA A 13 -3.96 -55.07 -29.53
N LEU A 14 -3.33 -54.62 -30.62
CA LEU A 14 -2.48 -53.41 -30.61
C LEU A 14 -3.31 -52.09 -30.55
N THR A 15 -4.53 -52.07 -31.08
CA THR A 15 -5.42 -50.91 -31.02
C THR A 15 -6.12 -50.75 -29.68
N LEU A 16 -6.28 -51.80 -28.89
CA LEU A 16 -6.84 -51.73 -27.54
C LEU A 16 -5.83 -51.27 -26.47
N SER A 17 -4.53 -51.34 -26.75
CA SER A 17 -3.47 -50.85 -25.85
C SER A 17 -3.15 -49.36 -25.99
N LEU A 18 -3.80 -48.63 -26.91
CA LEU A 18 -3.64 -47.18 -27.11
C LEU A 18 -4.71 -46.33 -26.43
N SER A 19 -5.71 -46.94 -25.80
CA SER A 19 -6.59 -46.19 -24.88
C SER A 19 -5.93 -46.08 -23.50
N SER A 20 -4.81 -45.42 -23.45
CA SER A 20 -4.22 -44.91 -22.20
C SER A 20 -5.21 -43.93 -21.60
N CYS A 21 -5.75 -44.20 -20.43
CA CYS A 21 -6.51 -43.23 -19.64
C CYS A 21 -5.57 -42.05 -19.35
N GLU A 22 -5.76 -40.96 -20.01
CA GLU A 22 -5.03 -39.70 -19.81
C GLU A 22 -5.11 -39.24 -18.36
N SER A 23 -6.22 -39.55 -17.68
CA SER A 23 -6.44 -39.28 -16.26
C SER A 23 -5.56 -40.07 -15.27
N TRP A 24 -4.87 -41.16 -15.71
CA TRP A 24 -3.97 -41.97 -14.85
C TRP A 24 -2.52 -41.46 -14.88
N LEU A 25 -2.20 -40.56 -15.81
CA LEU A 25 -0.86 -39.94 -15.96
C LEU A 25 -0.84 -38.48 -15.40
N GLU A 26 -1.96 -37.94 -15.05
CA GLU A 26 -2.01 -36.70 -14.29
C GLU A 26 -1.71 -37.00 -12.81
N VAL A 27 -0.43 -37.17 -12.52
CA VAL A 27 0.07 -37.13 -11.13
C VAL A 27 -0.03 -35.70 -10.70
N GLU A 28 -1.07 -35.34 -9.95
CA GLU A 28 -1.14 -34.06 -9.26
C GLU A 28 0.11 -33.90 -8.39
N PRO A 29 0.88 -32.83 -8.56
CA PRO A 29 2.07 -32.62 -7.75
C PRO A 29 1.63 -32.46 -6.30
N ASN A 30 1.94 -33.40 -5.44
CA ASN A 30 1.61 -33.37 -4.01
C ASN A 30 2.27 -32.20 -3.25
N ASP A 31 3.24 -31.51 -3.86
CA ASP A 31 4.04 -30.46 -3.23
C ASP A 31 3.77 -29.05 -3.76
N THR A 32 2.96 -28.87 -4.81
CA THR A 32 2.59 -27.55 -5.34
C THR A 32 1.08 -27.40 -5.27
N ARG A 33 0.62 -26.47 -4.42
CA ARG A 33 -0.79 -26.06 -4.40
C ARG A 33 -1.11 -25.34 -5.71
N THR A 34 -1.86 -26.00 -6.59
CA THR A 34 -2.36 -25.34 -7.79
C THR A 34 -3.47 -24.35 -7.44
N THR A 35 -3.72 -23.39 -8.29
CA THR A 35 -4.74 -22.36 -8.09
C THR A 35 -6.14 -22.95 -7.86
N ASP A 36 -6.40 -24.15 -8.36
CA ASP A 36 -7.70 -24.82 -8.22
C ASP A 36 -7.91 -25.45 -6.83
N TYR A 37 -6.86 -25.77 -6.11
CA TYR A 37 -6.93 -26.32 -4.75
C TYR A 37 -6.73 -25.27 -3.66
N PHE A 38 -6.08 -24.18 -3.98
CA PHE A 38 -5.87 -23.06 -3.08
C PHE A 38 -7.15 -22.29 -2.87
N TYR A 39 -7.79 -21.69 -2.55
CA TYR A 39 -9.09 -20.99 -2.37
C TYR A 39 -10.25 -21.94 -2.00
N SER A 40 -9.99 -23.05 -1.30
CA SER A 40 -11.01 -24.04 -0.97
C SER A 40 -11.51 -23.97 0.46
N THR A 41 -10.77 -23.31 1.36
CA THR A 41 -11.10 -23.19 2.78
C THR A 41 -11.07 -21.72 3.25
N PRO A 42 -11.81 -21.36 4.33
CA PRO A 42 -11.75 -20.01 4.90
C PRO A 42 -10.34 -19.57 5.32
N SER A 43 -9.50 -20.50 5.79
CA SER A 43 -8.10 -20.22 6.14
C SER A 43 -7.25 -19.86 4.91
N GLU A 44 -7.46 -20.54 3.79
CA GLU A 44 -6.80 -20.22 2.53
C GLU A 44 -7.29 -18.91 1.95
N MET A 45 -8.59 -18.63 2.09
CA MET A 45 -9.14 -17.32 1.73
C MET A 45 -8.51 -16.19 2.56
N GLU A 46 -8.26 -16.40 3.86
CA GLU A 46 -7.53 -15.40 4.65
C GLU A 46 -6.09 -15.22 4.17
N GLN A 47 -5.39 -16.30 3.85
CA GLN A 47 -4.05 -16.21 3.26
C GLN A 47 -4.06 -15.45 1.91
N ALA A 48 -5.09 -15.66 1.11
CA ALA A 48 -5.27 -14.93 -0.15
C ALA A 48 -5.51 -13.42 0.08
N ILE A 49 -6.34 -13.05 1.06
CA ILE A 49 -6.52 -11.64 1.46
C ILE A 49 -5.20 -11.03 1.92
N ILE A 50 -4.43 -11.71 2.77
CA ILE A 50 -3.10 -11.25 3.19
C ILE A 50 -2.19 -11.08 1.97
N GLY A 51 -2.30 -11.97 0.98
CA GLY A 51 -1.60 -11.84 -0.30
C GLY A 51 -1.97 -10.57 -1.08
N ILE A 52 -3.21 -10.08 -1.00
CA ILE A 52 -3.61 -8.79 -1.60
C ILE A 52 -2.98 -7.64 -0.81
N TYR A 53 -3.02 -7.66 0.53
CA TYR A 53 -2.35 -6.66 1.38
C TYR A 53 -0.84 -6.58 1.13
N ASN A 54 -0.16 -7.71 0.89
CA ASN A 54 1.26 -7.71 0.53
C ASN A 54 1.55 -6.92 -0.75
N GLY A 55 0.59 -6.81 -1.66
CA GLY A 55 0.68 -5.95 -2.83
C GLY A 55 0.80 -4.46 -2.49
N LEU A 56 0.44 -4.03 -1.28
CA LEU A 56 0.58 -2.65 -0.85
C LEU A 56 2.02 -2.26 -0.51
N LEU A 57 2.89 -3.21 -0.15
CA LEU A 57 4.24 -2.93 0.35
C LEU A 57 5.08 -2.03 -0.59
N PRO A 58 5.05 -2.17 -1.92
CA PRO A 58 5.79 -1.28 -2.82
C PRO A 58 5.21 0.13 -2.94
N ILE A 59 3.97 0.37 -2.50
CA ILE A 59 3.30 1.66 -2.71
C ILE A 59 4.10 2.82 -2.10
N SER A 60 4.68 2.64 -0.91
CA SER A 60 5.45 3.71 -0.28
C SER A 60 6.69 4.12 -1.07
N ASP A 61 7.24 3.25 -1.94
CA ASP A 61 8.42 3.56 -2.75
C ASP A 61 8.11 4.55 -3.89
N TYR A 62 6.92 4.48 -4.46
CA TYR A 62 6.57 5.34 -5.60
C TYR A 62 5.54 6.43 -5.30
N SER A 63 4.66 6.24 -4.32
CA SER A 63 3.57 7.20 -4.08
C SER A 63 4.07 8.57 -3.63
N TRP A 64 5.07 8.61 -2.74
CA TRP A 64 5.64 9.87 -2.27
C TRP A 64 6.48 10.57 -3.36
N LEU A 65 7.12 9.81 -4.26
CA LEU A 65 7.80 10.37 -5.43
C LEU A 65 6.80 11.04 -6.36
N MET A 66 5.65 10.41 -6.56
CA MET A 66 4.60 10.92 -7.45
C MET A 66 3.73 12.01 -6.79
N SER A 67 3.94 12.31 -5.51
CA SER A 67 3.28 13.39 -4.78
C SER A 67 4.27 14.45 -4.30
N GLU A 68 5.01 14.19 -3.22
CA GLU A 68 5.84 15.18 -2.54
C GLU A 68 7.01 15.70 -3.38
N VAL A 69 7.66 14.83 -4.15
CA VAL A 69 8.77 15.21 -5.03
C VAL A 69 8.31 16.09 -6.21
N ARG A 70 7.01 16.08 -6.50
CA ARG A 70 6.36 16.93 -7.52
C ARG A 70 5.71 18.17 -6.92
N SER A 71 5.90 18.42 -5.63
CA SER A 71 5.41 19.59 -4.92
C SER A 71 6.56 20.58 -4.63
N ASP A 72 6.22 21.68 -4.01
CA ASP A 72 7.14 22.68 -3.49
C ASP A 72 7.64 22.39 -2.06
N ASN A 73 7.36 21.19 -1.55
CA ASN A 73 7.84 20.73 -0.24
C ASN A 73 9.22 20.06 -0.31
N ALA A 74 9.55 19.45 -1.45
CA ALA A 74 10.76 18.67 -1.59
C ALA A 74 11.47 18.92 -2.93
N TRP A 75 12.79 18.79 -2.94
CA TRP A 75 13.56 18.87 -4.16
C TRP A 75 14.52 17.68 -4.32
N VAL A 76 14.90 17.40 -5.56
CA VAL A 76 15.82 16.31 -5.90
C VAL A 76 17.17 16.87 -6.30
N ASP A 77 18.25 16.31 -5.75
CA ASP A 77 19.61 16.65 -6.16
C ASP A 77 19.86 16.22 -7.62
N LYS A 78 20.07 17.21 -8.49
CA LYS A 78 20.30 17.03 -9.93
C LYS A 78 21.73 16.66 -10.28
N THR A 79 22.63 16.58 -9.29
CA THR A 79 24.07 16.40 -9.52
C THR A 79 24.49 14.94 -9.62
N THR A 80 23.61 13.99 -9.33
CA THR A 80 23.94 12.57 -9.31
C THR A 80 23.26 11.80 -10.45
N ASP A 81 24.06 11.28 -11.39
CA ASP A 81 23.59 10.47 -12.54
C ASP A 81 22.79 9.20 -12.17
N LYS A 82 22.88 8.77 -10.91
CA LYS A 82 22.27 7.51 -10.43
C LYS A 82 20.78 7.60 -10.12
N GLN A 83 20.16 8.76 -10.34
CA GLN A 83 18.81 9.06 -9.84
C GLN A 83 17.90 9.66 -10.90
N ARG A 84 18.10 9.24 -12.13
CA ARG A 84 17.40 9.78 -13.28
C ARG A 84 15.89 9.80 -13.09
N ASP A 85 15.29 8.71 -12.58
CA ASP A 85 13.83 8.60 -12.38
C ASP A 85 13.33 9.68 -11.42
N TYR A 86 14.04 9.92 -10.32
CA TYR A 86 13.67 10.94 -9.34
C TYR A 86 13.77 12.35 -9.92
N ILE A 87 14.83 12.62 -10.66
CA ILE A 87 15.03 13.90 -11.34
C ILE A 87 13.93 14.11 -12.38
N ASP A 88 13.64 13.11 -13.20
CA ASP A 88 12.66 13.17 -14.26
C ASP A 88 11.23 13.39 -13.70
N ILE A 89 10.89 12.72 -12.58
CA ILE A 89 9.62 12.93 -11.88
C ILE A 89 9.56 14.35 -11.28
N GLY A 90 10.57 14.75 -10.52
CA GLY A 90 10.59 16.05 -9.82
C GLY A 90 10.70 17.27 -10.74
N THR A 91 11.21 17.09 -11.96
CA THR A 91 11.32 18.15 -12.97
C THR A 91 10.22 18.11 -14.03
N PHE A 92 9.25 17.21 -13.89
CA PHE A 92 8.18 17.02 -14.87
C PHE A 92 8.69 16.77 -16.29
N ASN A 93 9.72 15.90 -16.43
CA ASN A 93 10.29 15.59 -17.73
C ASN A 93 9.24 15.00 -18.69
N PRO A 94 9.06 15.55 -19.89
CA PRO A 94 8.06 15.06 -20.84
C PRO A 94 8.34 13.64 -21.36
N ASN A 95 9.57 13.14 -21.25
CA ASN A 95 9.95 11.77 -21.63
C ASN A 95 9.71 10.73 -20.51
N ILE A 96 8.72 10.96 -19.70
CA ILE A 96 8.38 10.18 -18.50
C ILE A 96 8.08 8.69 -18.78
N SER A 97 7.74 8.32 -20.01
CA SER A 97 7.40 6.94 -20.40
C SER A 97 8.51 5.91 -20.22
N THR A 98 9.75 6.34 -20.03
CA THR A 98 10.91 5.45 -19.82
C THR A 98 11.27 5.28 -18.35
N ILE A 99 10.50 5.86 -17.42
CA ILE A 99 10.79 5.85 -15.99
C ILE A 99 10.36 4.52 -15.40
N SER A 100 11.31 3.81 -14.79
CA SER A 100 11.07 2.49 -14.18
C SER A 100 10.09 2.55 -13.01
N THR A 101 10.07 3.66 -12.26
CA THR A 101 9.13 3.91 -11.15
C THR A 101 7.68 3.89 -11.64
N LEU A 102 7.38 4.47 -12.80
CA LEU A 102 6.01 4.50 -13.35
C LEU A 102 5.56 3.12 -13.80
N SER A 103 6.42 2.38 -14.52
CA SER A 103 6.10 1.01 -14.92
C SER A 103 5.98 0.08 -13.71
N GLY A 104 6.80 0.29 -12.66
CA GLY A 104 6.70 -0.41 -11.39
C GLY A 104 5.36 -0.16 -10.70
N ALA A 105 4.92 1.10 -10.61
CA ALA A 105 3.63 1.47 -10.04
C ALA A 105 2.46 0.85 -10.82
N TRP A 106 2.48 0.92 -12.16
CA TRP A 106 1.48 0.30 -13.02
C TRP A 106 1.35 -1.20 -12.77
N ASN A 107 2.46 -1.92 -12.83
CA ASN A 107 2.48 -3.37 -12.66
C ASN A 107 2.01 -3.77 -11.26
N ASN A 108 2.48 -3.09 -10.22
CA ASN A 108 2.10 -3.38 -8.84
C ASN A 108 0.61 -3.16 -8.58
N LEU A 109 0.04 -2.05 -9.06
CA LEU A 109 -1.38 -1.76 -8.85
C LEU A 109 -2.27 -2.75 -9.61
N TYR A 110 -1.92 -3.16 -10.84
CA TYR A 110 -2.65 -4.22 -11.55
C TYR A 110 -2.45 -5.60 -10.93
N GLU A 111 -1.33 -5.87 -10.26
CA GLU A 111 -1.15 -7.11 -9.50
C GLU A 111 -2.11 -7.17 -8.29
N ILE A 112 -2.31 -6.07 -7.57
CA ILE A 112 -3.32 -5.97 -6.50
C ILE A 112 -4.72 -6.26 -7.06
N ILE A 113 -5.08 -5.65 -8.19
CA ILE A 113 -6.36 -5.85 -8.86
C ILE A 113 -6.54 -7.32 -9.27
N ALA A 114 -5.54 -7.92 -9.89
CA ALA A 114 -5.59 -9.32 -10.33
C ALA A 114 -5.77 -10.30 -9.15
N ARG A 115 -5.05 -10.08 -8.05
CA ARG A 115 -5.20 -10.86 -6.81
C ARG A 115 -6.61 -10.71 -6.22
N ALA A 116 -7.14 -9.48 -6.19
CA ALA A 116 -8.50 -9.22 -5.70
C ALA A 116 -9.56 -9.85 -6.60
N ASN A 117 -9.42 -9.78 -7.92
CA ASN A 117 -10.32 -10.42 -8.89
C ASN A 117 -10.34 -11.94 -8.69
N MET A 118 -9.17 -12.56 -8.59
CA MET A 118 -9.06 -14.01 -8.33
C MET A 118 -9.73 -14.39 -7.01
N PHE A 119 -9.46 -13.65 -5.94
CA PHE A 119 -10.10 -13.86 -4.64
C PHE A 119 -11.64 -13.80 -4.74
N LEU A 120 -12.17 -12.72 -5.33
CA LEU A 120 -13.61 -12.49 -5.44
C LEU A 120 -14.28 -13.57 -6.29
N SER A 121 -13.64 -14.04 -7.36
CA SER A 121 -14.17 -15.10 -8.24
C SER A 121 -14.29 -16.47 -7.54
N LYS A 122 -13.52 -16.71 -6.49
CA LYS A 122 -13.53 -18.00 -5.75
C LYS A 122 -14.38 -17.97 -4.48
N THR A 123 -14.77 -16.78 -4.01
CA THR A 123 -15.42 -16.61 -2.68
C THR A 123 -16.74 -17.39 -2.54
N ASP A 124 -17.54 -17.49 -3.61
CA ASP A 124 -18.83 -18.20 -3.55
C ASP A 124 -18.69 -19.72 -3.47
N GLY A 125 -17.53 -20.26 -3.86
CA GLY A 125 -17.20 -21.69 -3.73
C GLY A 125 -16.80 -22.12 -2.32
N VAL A 126 -16.61 -21.18 -1.38
CA VAL A 126 -16.10 -21.47 -0.04
C VAL A 126 -17.20 -21.33 1.01
N THR A 127 -17.30 -22.33 1.89
CA THR A 127 -18.22 -22.29 3.03
C THR A 127 -17.54 -21.65 4.23
N PHE A 128 -17.95 -20.42 4.55
CA PHE A 128 -17.48 -19.70 5.74
C PHE A 128 -18.33 -20.09 6.98
N SER A 129 -17.75 -19.95 8.17
CA SER A 129 -18.44 -20.24 9.42
C SER A 129 -19.53 -19.21 9.74
N SER A 130 -19.49 -18.02 9.16
CA SER A 130 -20.54 -17.00 9.22
C SER A 130 -20.52 -16.08 8.01
N GLU A 131 -21.67 -15.50 7.70
CA GLU A 131 -21.80 -14.48 6.66
C GLU A 131 -21.00 -13.21 7.01
N ALA A 132 -20.84 -12.89 8.29
CA ALA A 132 -20.03 -11.76 8.73
C ALA A 132 -18.56 -11.89 8.32
N ILE A 133 -17.97 -13.08 8.45
CA ILE A 133 -16.59 -13.35 8.01
C ILE A 133 -16.49 -13.26 6.48
N LYS A 134 -17.44 -13.87 5.76
CA LYS A 134 -17.50 -13.78 4.29
C LYS A 134 -17.57 -12.32 3.85
N ASN A 135 -18.47 -11.55 4.44
CA ASN A 135 -18.64 -10.13 4.13
C ASN A 135 -17.39 -9.31 4.45
N GLN A 136 -16.73 -9.55 5.60
CA GLN A 136 -15.48 -8.89 5.95
C GLN A 136 -14.44 -9.10 4.84
N PHE A 137 -14.23 -10.33 4.41
CA PHE A 137 -13.22 -10.66 3.40
C PHE A 137 -13.55 -10.09 2.02
N ILE A 138 -14.83 -10.12 1.60
CA ILE A 138 -15.28 -9.49 0.35
C ILE A 138 -15.07 -7.97 0.43
N GLY A 139 -15.43 -7.35 1.54
CA GLY A 139 -15.27 -5.92 1.75
C GLY A 139 -13.80 -5.47 1.67
N GLU A 140 -12.89 -6.26 2.25
CA GLU A 140 -11.46 -5.97 2.19
C GLU A 140 -10.90 -6.10 0.77
N ALA A 141 -11.25 -7.18 0.05
CA ALA A 141 -10.80 -7.37 -1.34
C ALA A 141 -11.26 -6.22 -2.24
N LYS A 142 -12.52 -5.78 -2.08
CA LYS A 142 -13.08 -4.66 -2.84
C LYS A 142 -12.46 -3.32 -2.45
N PHE A 143 -12.24 -3.09 -1.16
CA PHE A 143 -11.54 -1.89 -0.69
C PHE A 143 -10.13 -1.78 -1.30
N LEU A 144 -9.36 -2.86 -1.29
CA LEU A 144 -8.01 -2.90 -1.83
C LEU A 144 -7.98 -2.76 -3.37
N ARG A 145 -8.95 -3.35 -4.07
CA ARG A 145 -9.09 -3.21 -5.52
C ARG A 145 -9.46 -1.77 -5.90
N ALA A 146 -10.39 -1.17 -5.19
CA ALA A 146 -10.77 0.22 -5.40
C ALA A 146 -9.63 1.20 -5.09
N LEU A 147 -8.85 0.96 -4.04
CA LEU A 147 -7.65 1.75 -3.71
C LEU A 147 -6.64 1.70 -4.86
N ALA A 148 -6.37 0.51 -5.42
CA ALA A 148 -5.46 0.34 -6.53
C ALA A 148 -5.97 1.04 -7.81
N TYR A 149 -7.26 0.93 -8.13
CA TYR A 149 -7.87 1.67 -9.24
C TYR A 149 -7.84 3.18 -9.06
N PHE A 150 -8.07 3.65 -7.83
CA PHE A 150 -8.02 5.07 -7.51
C PHE A 150 -6.63 5.67 -7.72
N ASP A 151 -5.57 4.95 -7.33
CA ASP A 151 -4.21 5.37 -7.62
C ASP A 151 -3.88 5.31 -9.12
N LEU A 152 -4.27 4.23 -9.81
CA LEU A 152 -4.08 4.12 -11.26
C LEU A 152 -4.72 5.27 -12.03
N VAL A 153 -5.99 5.58 -11.78
CA VAL A 153 -6.69 6.63 -12.53
C VAL A 153 -6.11 8.02 -12.24
N ARG A 154 -5.64 8.27 -11.03
CA ARG A 154 -4.98 9.54 -10.67
C ARG A 154 -3.60 9.70 -11.28
N TYR A 155 -2.83 8.60 -11.39
CA TYR A 155 -1.49 8.63 -11.97
C TYR A 155 -1.48 8.62 -13.49
N PHE A 156 -2.36 7.84 -14.10
CA PHE A 156 -2.30 7.53 -15.54
C PHE A 156 -3.49 8.04 -16.36
N GLY A 157 -4.54 8.53 -15.73
CA GLY A 157 -5.75 9.01 -16.41
C GLY A 157 -6.58 7.85 -16.97
N ARG A 158 -6.53 7.64 -18.29
CA ARG A 158 -7.23 6.52 -18.95
C ARG A 158 -6.53 5.21 -18.69
N ILE A 159 -7.26 4.22 -18.19
CA ILE A 159 -6.74 2.91 -17.81
C ILE A 159 -7.72 1.79 -18.20
N PRO A 160 -7.25 0.56 -18.46
CA PRO A 160 -8.12 -0.61 -18.61
C PRO A 160 -8.88 -0.95 -17.33
N ILE A 161 -10.17 -1.30 -17.47
CA ILE A 161 -10.99 -1.84 -16.37
C ILE A 161 -11.01 -3.37 -16.50
N VAL A 162 -10.57 -4.06 -15.45
CA VAL A 162 -10.51 -5.52 -15.33
C VAL A 162 -11.09 -5.91 -13.98
N LEU A 163 -12.32 -6.42 -13.94
CA LEU A 163 -13.04 -6.74 -12.71
C LEU A 163 -13.13 -8.24 -12.43
N GLU A 164 -12.64 -9.07 -13.35
CA GLU A 164 -12.61 -10.54 -13.25
C GLU A 164 -11.24 -11.06 -13.66
N PRO A 165 -10.89 -12.31 -13.29
CA PRO A 165 -9.67 -12.93 -13.79
C PRO A 165 -9.71 -13.04 -15.32
N VAL A 166 -8.66 -12.61 -15.99
CA VAL A 166 -8.53 -12.66 -17.46
C VAL A 166 -7.23 -13.36 -17.85
N SER A 167 -7.25 -14.06 -18.99
CA SER A 167 -6.04 -14.60 -19.59
C SER A 167 -5.15 -13.49 -20.17
N VAL A 168 -3.88 -13.80 -20.43
CA VAL A 168 -2.94 -12.86 -21.05
C VAL A 168 -3.46 -12.37 -22.43
N ASN A 169 -4.06 -13.27 -23.21
CA ASN A 169 -4.60 -12.92 -24.53
C ASN A 169 -5.80 -11.96 -24.43
N GLU A 170 -6.69 -12.18 -23.47
CA GLU A 170 -7.82 -11.28 -23.22
C GLU A 170 -7.33 -9.92 -22.72
N ALA A 171 -6.40 -9.88 -21.76
CA ALA A 171 -5.83 -8.64 -21.24
C ALA A 171 -5.24 -7.74 -22.33
N MET A 172 -4.60 -8.34 -23.37
CA MET A 172 -4.03 -7.59 -24.49
C MET A 172 -5.09 -6.91 -25.38
N THR A 173 -6.36 -7.30 -25.28
CA THR A 173 -7.47 -6.74 -26.10
C THR A 173 -8.27 -5.67 -25.35
N ILE A 174 -8.12 -5.55 -24.04
CA ILE A 174 -8.86 -4.60 -23.21
C ILE A 174 -8.35 -3.18 -23.50
N LYS A 175 -9.27 -2.30 -23.85
CA LYS A 175 -8.97 -0.89 -24.12
C LYS A 175 -8.97 -0.08 -22.84
N GLN A 176 -8.32 1.07 -22.88
CA GLN A 176 -8.40 2.07 -21.82
C GLN A 176 -9.79 2.70 -21.78
N SER A 177 -10.33 2.85 -20.60
CA SER A 177 -11.57 3.58 -20.30
C SER A 177 -11.27 5.02 -19.86
N GLU A 178 -12.23 5.90 -20.05
CA GLU A 178 -12.15 7.28 -19.55
C GLU A 178 -12.23 7.32 -18.01
N PRO A 179 -11.61 8.31 -17.36
CA PRO A 179 -11.61 8.40 -15.91
C PRO A 179 -13.00 8.28 -15.26
N VAL A 180 -14.01 8.94 -15.82
CA VAL A 180 -15.38 8.86 -15.29
C VAL A 180 -15.90 7.43 -15.26
N GLU A 181 -15.66 6.66 -16.29
CA GLU A 181 -16.06 5.25 -16.39
C GLU A 181 -15.32 4.39 -15.33
N VAL A 182 -14.03 4.65 -15.12
CA VAL A 182 -13.26 3.95 -14.07
C VAL A 182 -13.85 4.22 -12.68
N TYR A 183 -14.19 5.47 -12.37
CA TYR A 183 -14.82 5.80 -11.09
C TYR A 183 -16.18 5.12 -10.92
N GLU A 184 -17.05 5.21 -11.92
CA GLU A 184 -18.43 4.72 -11.83
C GLU A 184 -18.54 3.20 -11.89
N THR A 185 -17.62 2.53 -12.57
CA THR A 185 -17.69 1.08 -12.81
C THR A 185 -16.84 0.27 -11.84
N ALA A 186 -15.64 0.75 -11.50
CA ALA A 186 -14.67 -0.02 -10.72
C ALA A 186 -14.51 0.49 -9.28
N ILE A 187 -14.46 1.81 -9.06
CA ILE A 187 -14.08 2.36 -7.76
C ILE A 187 -15.28 2.53 -6.83
N VAL A 188 -16.28 3.30 -7.25
CA VAL A 188 -17.44 3.64 -6.40
C VAL A 188 -18.25 2.40 -6.01
N PRO A 189 -18.61 1.47 -6.93
CA PRO A 189 -19.38 0.28 -6.54
C PRO A 189 -18.63 -0.61 -5.55
N ASP A 190 -17.31 -0.75 -5.69
CA ASP A 190 -16.51 -1.54 -4.77
C ASP A 190 -16.44 -0.90 -3.38
N LEU A 191 -16.27 0.43 -3.29
CA LEU A 191 -16.22 1.12 -2.01
C LEU A 191 -17.59 1.19 -1.31
N GLU A 192 -18.68 1.41 -2.04
CA GLU A 192 -20.01 1.38 -1.47
C GLU A 192 -20.36 -0.01 -0.89
N ASP A 193 -19.94 -1.08 -1.56
CA ASP A 193 -20.12 -2.45 -1.04
C ASP A 193 -19.16 -2.72 0.14
N ALA A 194 -17.94 -2.23 0.10
CA ALA A 194 -17.00 -2.33 1.21
C ALA A 194 -17.51 -1.61 2.46
N VAL A 195 -18.08 -0.41 2.33
CA VAL A 195 -18.71 0.31 3.46
C VAL A 195 -19.83 -0.50 4.12
N LYS A 196 -20.62 -1.25 3.33
CA LYS A 196 -21.71 -2.10 3.84
C LYS A 196 -21.23 -3.38 4.51
N LYS A 197 -20.09 -3.91 4.08
CA LYS A 197 -19.58 -5.23 4.48
C LYS A 197 -18.54 -5.20 5.58
N LEU A 198 -17.73 -4.14 5.62
CA LEU A 198 -16.67 -4.00 6.60
C LEU A 198 -17.22 -3.58 7.97
N VAL A 199 -16.53 -4.03 9.02
CA VAL A 199 -16.78 -3.64 10.41
C VAL A 199 -15.58 -2.90 10.99
N ASP A 200 -15.75 -2.21 12.13
CA ASP A 200 -14.67 -1.43 12.76
C ASP A 200 -13.67 -2.31 13.54
N THR A 201 -14.02 -3.55 13.79
CA THR A 201 -13.11 -4.58 14.33
C THR A 201 -13.09 -5.75 13.36
N PRO A 202 -12.14 -5.77 12.41
CA PRO A 202 -12.04 -6.82 11.41
C PRO A 202 -11.95 -8.22 12.00
N LEU A 203 -12.56 -9.20 11.33
CA LEU A 203 -12.59 -10.59 11.75
C LEU A 203 -11.61 -11.44 10.94
N ASN A 204 -10.96 -12.41 11.59
CA ASN A 204 -10.19 -13.46 10.93
C ASN A 204 -11.12 -14.63 10.52
N TYR A 205 -10.57 -15.66 9.87
CA TYR A 205 -11.36 -16.81 9.42
C TYR A 205 -12.03 -17.61 10.54
N MET A 206 -11.56 -17.48 11.79
CA MET A 206 -12.16 -18.13 12.96
C MET A 206 -13.23 -17.27 13.66
N GLY A 207 -13.46 -16.03 13.19
CA GLY A 207 -14.39 -15.10 13.81
C GLY A 207 -13.83 -14.33 15.00
N ASN A 208 -12.52 -14.42 15.26
CA ASN A 208 -11.84 -13.59 16.25
C ASN A 208 -11.41 -12.26 15.62
N SER A 209 -11.01 -11.28 16.44
CA SER A 209 -10.40 -10.07 15.94
C SER A 209 -9.17 -10.39 15.09
N ALA A 210 -9.11 -9.81 13.90
CA ALA A 210 -7.95 -9.93 13.02
C ALA A 210 -6.78 -9.09 13.54
N SER A 211 -5.58 -9.32 12.99
CA SER A 211 -4.41 -8.48 13.25
C SER A 211 -4.63 -7.03 12.81
N ALA A 212 -3.84 -6.11 13.35
CA ALA A 212 -3.80 -4.72 12.92
C ALA A 212 -3.52 -4.58 11.40
N GLY A 213 -3.88 -3.44 10.82
CA GLY A 213 -3.65 -3.16 9.40
C GLY A 213 -4.77 -3.59 8.45
N ARG A 214 -5.79 -4.34 8.92
CA ARG A 214 -6.94 -4.72 8.09
C ARG A 214 -7.87 -3.53 7.87
N ALA A 215 -8.47 -3.46 6.67
CA ALA A 215 -9.42 -2.39 6.33
C ALA A 215 -10.67 -2.46 7.19
N THR A 216 -11.12 -1.30 7.66
CA THR A 216 -12.31 -1.11 8.50
C THR A 216 -13.39 -0.36 7.74
N GLN A 217 -14.61 -0.33 8.28
CA GLN A 217 -15.68 0.49 7.73
C GLN A 217 -15.29 1.97 7.68
N VAL A 218 -14.61 2.47 8.73
CA VAL A 218 -14.13 3.85 8.78
C VAL A 218 -13.12 4.13 7.67
N ALA A 219 -12.22 3.18 7.37
CA ALA A 219 -11.28 3.31 6.25
C ALA A 219 -12.00 3.37 4.90
N ALA A 220 -13.02 2.52 4.69
CA ALA A 220 -13.80 2.51 3.46
C ALA A 220 -14.60 3.81 3.27
N LYS A 221 -15.24 4.33 4.32
CA LYS A 221 -15.93 5.64 4.30
C LYS A 221 -14.96 6.77 3.96
N SER A 222 -13.80 6.79 4.59
CA SER A 222 -12.76 7.82 4.35
C SER A 222 -12.28 7.81 2.90
N LEU A 223 -12.03 6.62 2.35
CA LEU A 223 -11.58 6.48 0.96
C LEU A 223 -12.71 6.85 -0.01
N LEU A 224 -13.95 6.42 0.23
CA LEU A 224 -15.10 6.76 -0.60
C LEU A 224 -15.38 8.27 -0.60
N GLY A 225 -15.28 8.93 0.55
CA GLY A 225 -15.38 10.39 0.66
C GLY A 225 -14.30 11.10 -0.17
N ARG A 226 -13.03 10.66 -0.08
CA ARG A 226 -11.93 11.17 -0.91
C ARG A 226 -12.18 10.95 -2.40
N VAL A 227 -12.71 9.79 -2.79
CA VAL A 227 -13.09 9.48 -4.18
C VAL A 227 -14.18 10.44 -4.66
N TYR A 228 -15.25 10.63 -3.91
CA TYR A 228 -16.31 11.58 -4.26
C TYR A 228 -15.81 13.02 -4.38
N LEU A 229 -14.97 13.46 -3.44
CA LEU A 229 -14.37 14.79 -3.52
C LEU A 229 -13.48 14.94 -4.78
N THR A 230 -12.74 13.90 -5.14
CA THR A 230 -11.92 13.89 -6.37
C THR A 230 -12.80 13.94 -7.62
N MET A 231 -13.91 13.18 -7.65
CA MET A 231 -14.87 13.22 -8.76
C MET A 231 -15.55 14.59 -8.92
N ALA A 232 -15.71 15.35 -7.84
CA ALA A 232 -16.22 16.71 -7.91
C ALA A 232 -15.27 17.69 -8.62
N GLY A 233 -13.96 17.36 -8.68
CA GLY A 233 -12.93 18.11 -9.38
C GLY A 233 -12.66 17.56 -10.80
N TYR A 234 -11.62 18.15 -11.43
CA TYR A 234 -11.13 17.67 -12.73
C TYR A 234 -10.55 16.26 -12.62
N PRO A 235 -10.73 15.36 -13.61
CA PRO A 235 -11.39 15.57 -14.91
C PRO A 235 -12.92 15.30 -14.92
N VAL A 236 -13.50 14.71 -13.87
CA VAL A 236 -14.91 14.26 -13.86
C VAL A 236 -15.88 15.46 -13.72
N GLN A 237 -15.57 16.39 -12.81
CA GLN A 237 -16.32 17.62 -12.56
C GLN A 237 -17.80 17.42 -12.15
N ASP A 238 -18.10 16.33 -11.43
CA ASP A 238 -19.43 16.07 -10.89
C ASP A 238 -19.60 16.75 -9.53
N ALA A 239 -20.08 17.98 -9.52
CA ALA A 239 -20.27 18.77 -8.32
C ALA A 239 -21.25 18.15 -7.30
N SER A 240 -22.14 17.23 -7.73
CA SER A 240 -23.08 16.56 -6.83
C SER A 240 -22.39 15.66 -5.80
N LYS A 241 -21.17 15.22 -6.10
CA LYS A 241 -20.37 14.34 -5.23
C LYS A 241 -19.84 15.06 -3.97
N LYS A 242 -19.81 16.39 -3.94
CA LYS A 242 -19.35 17.14 -2.76
C LYS A 242 -20.18 16.86 -1.51
N ALA A 243 -21.51 16.88 -1.64
CA ALA A 243 -22.41 16.62 -0.50
C ALA A 243 -22.24 15.18 0.04
N LEU A 244 -22.04 14.20 -0.85
CA LEU A 244 -21.80 12.82 -0.46
C LEU A 244 -20.44 12.65 0.24
N ALA A 245 -19.42 13.38 -0.19
CA ALA A 245 -18.12 13.38 0.47
C ALA A 245 -18.20 13.99 1.88
N GLU A 246 -18.87 15.14 2.01
CA GLU A 246 -19.07 15.84 3.30
C GLU A 246 -19.81 14.97 4.32
N GLU A 247 -20.87 14.26 3.89
CA GLU A 247 -21.60 13.33 4.75
C GLU A 247 -20.68 12.21 5.30
N LEU A 248 -19.90 11.56 4.44
CA LEU A 248 -18.97 10.50 4.84
C LEU A 248 -17.86 11.02 5.74
N PHE A 249 -17.30 12.20 5.46
CA PHE A 249 -16.26 12.78 6.30
C PHE A 249 -16.80 13.16 7.69
N SER A 250 -18.00 13.72 7.77
CA SER A 250 -18.66 13.99 9.04
C SER A 250 -18.85 12.74 9.89
N GLU A 251 -19.31 11.64 9.29
CA GLU A 251 -19.46 10.35 9.99
C GLU A 251 -18.11 9.82 10.51
N VAL A 252 -17.04 9.93 9.73
CA VAL A 252 -15.69 9.49 10.11
C VAL A 252 -15.14 10.33 11.25
N ILE A 253 -15.31 11.65 11.21
CA ILE A 253 -14.86 12.59 12.24
C ILE A 253 -15.61 12.33 13.55
N ASP A 254 -16.93 12.24 13.49
CA ASP A 254 -17.78 11.98 14.66
C ASP A 254 -17.43 10.66 15.33
N TYR A 255 -17.27 9.59 14.52
CA TYR A 255 -16.84 8.29 15.02
C TYR A 255 -15.47 8.37 15.72
N SER A 256 -14.52 9.03 15.09
CA SER A 256 -13.14 9.11 15.59
C SER A 256 -13.06 9.82 16.94
N PHE A 257 -13.74 10.95 17.09
CA PHE A 257 -13.79 11.68 18.36
C PHE A 257 -14.62 10.96 19.43
N ALA A 258 -15.77 10.39 19.08
CA ALA A 258 -16.60 9.63 20.02
C ALA A 258 -15.86 8.41 20.61
N ASN A 259 -14.96 7.80 19.84
CA ASN A 259 -14.21 6.61 20.26
C ASN A 259 -12.76 6.92 20.66
N ASN A 260 -12.33 8.18 20.65
CA ASN A 260 -10.95 8.61 20.93
C ASN A 260 -9.90 7.82 20.09
N LYS A 261 -10.17 7.71 18.78
CA LYS A 261 -9.31 6.99 17.81
C LYS A 261 -8.74 7.93 16.76
N TYR A 262 -7.60 7.56 16.20
CA TYR A 262 -6.98 8.18 15.03
C TYR A 262 -6.55 9.64 15.23
N TRP A 263 -6.33 10.05 16.48
CA TRP A 263 -5.99 11.40 16.84
C TRP A 263 -4.79 11.48 17.77
N ALA A 264 -3.83 12.34 17.42
CA ALA A 264 -2.71 12.71 18.30
C ALA A 264 -3.04 14.05 18.97
N SER A 265 -3.28 14.03 20.28
CA SER A 265 -3.77 15.21 21.02
C SER A 265 -2.67 16.15 21.49
N THR A 266 -1.41 15.71 21.46
CA THR A 266 -0.24 16.47 21.95
C THR A 266 0.93 16.41 20.97
N ALA A 267 1.90 17.31 21.11
CA ALA A 267 3.13 17.30 20.32
C ALA A 267 3.93 16.00 20.53
N ASP A 268 3.96 15.48 21.74
CA ASP A 268 4.63 14.21 22.04
C ASP A 268 3.95 13.02 21.36
N GLU A 269 2.63 13.02 21.31
CA GLU A 269 1.88 12.01 20.55
C GLU A 269 2.10 12.16 19.04
N TRP A 270 2.26 13.38 18.53
CA TRP A 270 2.60 13.60 17.12
C TRP A 270 3.91 12.91 16.71
N ILE A 271 4.93 12.97 17.56
CA ILE A 271 6.20 12.28 17.26
C ILE A 271 5.99 10.77 17.29
N LYS A 272 5.16 10.25 18.20
CA LYS A 272 4.83 8.81 18.31
C LYS A 272 4.09 8.24 17.11
N ILE A 273 3.41 9.07 16.32
CA ILE A 273 2.78 8.63 15.06
C ILE A 273 3.81 7.98 14.12
N TRP A 274 5.07 8.45 14.15
CA TRP A 274 6.12 8.10 13.22
C TRP A 274 7.14 7.11 13.80
N ILE A 275 6.68 6.19 14.63
CA ILE A 275 7.49 5.08 15.17
C ILE A 275 6.80 3.74 14.88
N SER A 276 7.56 2.66 14.94
CA SER A 276 7.11 1.31 14.56
C SER A 276 6.04 0.69 15.46
N ASP A 277 5.86 1.19 16.68
CA ASP A 277 5.05 0.52 17.73
C ASP A 277 3.60 1.01 17.77
N ASN A 278 3.10 1.73 16.79
CA ASN A 278 1.80 2.39 16.93
C ASN A 278 0.60 1.68 16.29
N ASP A 279 0.79 0.66 15.48
CA ASP A 279 -0.23 -0.26 14.94
C ASP A 279 -1.66 0.33 14.80
N ASN A 280 -1.89 1.19 13.82
CA ASN A 280 -3.19 1.86 13.56
C ASN A 280 -3.78 2.71 14.70
N LYS A 281 -3.03 3.00 15.75
CA LYS A 281 -3.54 3.84 16.83
C LYS A 281 -3.90 5.24 16.36
N TYR A 282 -3.06 5.81 15.47
CA TYR A 282 -3.16 7.18 14.99
C TYR A 282 -3.59 7.28 13.52
N HIS A 283 -3.65 6.17 12.81
CA HIS A 283 -3.99 6.15 11.38
C HIS A 283 -5.27 5.38 11.13
N ILE A 284 -6.12 5.89 10.24
CA ILE A 284 -7.35 5.19 9.82
C ILE A 284 -6.99 3.98 8.96
N PHE A 285 -6.02 4.13 8.07
CA PHE A 285 -5.49 3.02 7.27
C PHE A 285 -4.02 3.26 6.93
N GLU A 286 -3.21 2.23 7.13
CA GLU A 286 -1.76 2.27 6.88
C GLU A 286 -1.24 0.95 6.32
N ILE A 287 -0.12 1.02 5.61
CA ILE A 287 0.62 -0.16 5.17
C ILE A 287 1.50 -0.62 6.33
N GLN A 288 1.35 -1.89 6.71
CA GLN A 288 2.11 -2.50 7.80
C GLN A 288 3.47 -2.97 7.29
N TYR A 289 4.54 -2.59 7.99
CA TYR A 289 5.90 -3.04 7.73
C TYR A 289 6.49 -3.70 8.97
N ILE A 290 7.43 -4.62 8.77
CA ILE A 290 8.13 -5.32 9.84
C ILE A 290 9.64 -5.27 9.61
N ALA A 291 10.42 -5.44 10.69
CA ALA A 291 11.88 -5.50 10.63
C ALA A 291 12.36 -6.85 10.05
N ALA A 292 12.05 -7.12 8.80
CA ALA A 292 12.44 -8.34 8.09
C ALA A 292 12.77 -8.06 6.64
N LYS A 293 13.62 -8.90 6.05
CA LYS A 293 14.08 -8.76 4.66
C LYS A 293 12.89 -8.67 3.69
N ASN A 294 12.86 -7.64 2.87
CA ASN A 294 11.82 -7.34 1.88
C ASN A 294 10.43 -6.97 2.47
N TYR A 295 10.33 -6.80 3.79
CA TYR A 295 9.08 -6.40 4.46
C TYR A 295 9.21 -5.08 5.24
N GLY A 296 10.37 -4.43 5.19
CA GLY A 296 10.57 -3.08 5.70
C GLY A 296 10.09 -2.00 4.73
N ASN A 297 9.88 -0.79 5.24
CA ASN A 297 9.43 0.35 4.45
C ASN A 297 10.55 0.84 3.51
N PRO A 298 10.43 0.68 2.18
CA PRO A 298 11.47 1.05 1.24
C PRO A 298 11.69 2.57 1.14
N MET A 299 10.67 3.37 1.43
CA MET A 299 10.75 4.82 1.41
C MET A 299 11.81 5.37 2.35
N VAL A 300 11.99 4.75 3.51
CA VAL A 300 12.95 5.21 4.53
C VAL A 300 14.35 5.31 3.93
N PHE A 301 14.78 4.29 3.19
CA PHE A 301 16.09 4.29 2.54
C PHE A 301 16.26 5.43 1.52
N ASN A 302 15.20 5.79 0.81
CA ASN A 302 15.23 6.79 -0.25
C ASN A 302 15.10 8.23 0.28
N SER A 303 14.46 8.42 1.44
CA SER A 303 14.18 9.74 2.02
C SER A 303 15.24 10.24 2.99
N VAL A 304 16.14 9.37 3.45
CA VAL A 304 17.17 9.71 4.45
C VAL A 304 18.50 10.00 3.80
N PRO A 305 19.27 10.99 4.30
CA PRO A 305 20.60 11.31 3.78
C PRO A 305 21.59 10.17 4.01
N ALA A 306 22.73 10.25 3.33
CA ALA A 306 23.88 9.45 3.66
C ALA A 306 24.40 9.87 5.04
N VAL A 307 23.92 9.22 6.07
CA VAL A 307 24.46 9.35 7.43
C VAL A 307 25.41 8.21 7.71
N ASN A 308 26.48 8.51 8.43
CA ASN A 308 27.45 7.49 8.83
C ASN A 308 26.93 6.70 10.05
N ASP A 309 27.65 5.66 10.42
CA ASP A 309 27.29 4.73 11.50
C ASP A 309 27.20 5.42 12.87
N SER A 310 27.74 6.63 13.04
CA SER A 310 27.64 7.37 14.32
C SER A 310 26.23 7.92 14.58
N TYR A 311 25.43 8.15 13.55
CA TYR A 311 24.03 8.60 13.68
C TYR A 311 23.05 7.43 13.69
N THR A 312 23.41 6.36 13.00
CA THR A 312 22.58 5.16 12.86
C THR A 312 23.48 3.95 12.82
N LYS A 313 23.04 2.81 13.32
CA LYS A 313 23.79 1.55 13.28
C LYS A 313 24.05 1.03 11.86
N ILE A 314 23.32 1.56 10.89
CA ILE A 314 23.37 1.15 9.50
C ILE A 314 23.78 2.33 8.64
N GLN A 315 24.82 2.15 7.85
CA GLN A 315 25.24 3.17 6.88
C GLN A 315 24.13 3.39 5.83
N MET A 316 23.53 4.57 5.86
CA MET A 316 22.58 5.02 4.86
C MET A 316 23.33 5.65 3.70
N SER A 317 23.11 5.18 2.48
CA SER A 317 23.88 5.60 1.30
C SER A 317 23.07 6.43 0.31
N GLY A 318 21.88 6.94 0.71
CA GLY A 318 20.89 7.31 -0.29
C GLY A 318 20.47 8.70 -0.30
N ASN A 319 21.05 9.75 -0.17
CA ASN A 319 20.43 11.06 -0.19
C ASN A 319 19.92 11.51 -1.54
N ARG A 320 18.61 11.55 -1.70
CA ARG A 320 18.03 11.85 -3.00
C ARG A 320 17.02 12.99 -2.94
N ILE A 321 16.42 13.19 -1.77
CA ILE A 321 15.32 14.12 -1.62
C ILE A 321 15.51 14.92 -0.34
N TRP A 322 15.52 16.23 -0.54
CA TRP A 322 15.73 17.21 0.50
C TRP A 322 14.45 17.97 0.77
N CYS A 323 14.33 18.51 1.97
CA CYS A 323 13.32 19.49 2.29
C CYS A 323 13.60 20.81 1.57
N GLU A 324 12.59 21.44 1.01
CA GLU A 324 12.72 22.77 0.44
C GLU A 324 13.00 23.83 1.51
N ASN A 325 13.89 24.76 1.20
CA ASN A 325 14.32 25.78 2.16
C ASN A 325 13.17 26.66 2.69
N GLN A 326 12.12 26.89 1.90
CA GLN A 326 10.97 27.65 2.35
C GLN A 326 10.17 26.88 3.40
N LEU A 327 9.95 25.56 3.17
CA LEU A 327 9.27 24.71 4.12
C LEU A 327 10.08 24.57 5.40
N ASP A 328 11.40 24.36 5.31
CA ASP A 328 12.29 24.33 6.44
C ASP A 328 12.23 25.62 7.26
N GLY A 329 12.31 26.78 6.60
CA GLY A 329 12.19 28.09 7.24
C GLY A 329 10.87 28.32 7.96
N ILE A 330 9.76 27.73 7.49
CA ILE A 330 8.48 27.80 8.18
C ILE A 330 8.48 26.91 9.41
N PHE A 331 8.91 25.65 9.29
CA PHE A 331 8.90 24.71 10.40
C PHE A 331 9.86 25.08 11.53
N LYS A 332 11.02 25.67 11.20
CA LYS A 332 12.07 26.03 12.17
C LYS A 332 11.89 27.40 12.81
N GLN A 333 10.78 28.10 12.57
CA GLN A 333 10.46 29.34 13.28
C GLN A 333 10.32 29.08 14.78
N THR A 334 10.98 29.93 15.59
CA THR A 334 10.95 29.86 17.05
C THR A 334 10.24 31.08 17.64
N ASP A 335 9.65 30.89 18.80
CA ASP A 335 9.13 31.96 19.65
C ASP A 335 10.26 32.68 20.41
N GLU A 336 9.90 33.65 21.26
CA GLU A 336 10.85 34.42 22.06
C GLU A 336 11.66 33.58 23.05
N THR A 337 11.21 32.35 23.36
CA THR A 337 11.91 31.42 24.27
C THR A 337 12.86 30.49 23.51
N GLY A 338 12.89 30.53 22.19
CA GLY A 338 13.63 29.62 21.32
C GLY A 338 12.92 28.29 21.04
N ALA A 339 11.68 28.12 21.48
CA ALA A 339 10.90 26.93 21.18
C ALA A 339 10.26 27.01 19.78
N PHE A 340 10.19 25.92 19.04
CA PHE A 340 9.54 25.87 17.75
C PHE A 340 8.07 26.26 17.86
N ILE A 341 7.63 27.23 17.02
CA ILE A 341 6.23 27.64 16.91
C ILE A 341 5.39 26.47 16.41
N ASP A 342 5.82 25.84 15.33
CA ASP A 342 5.18 24.61 14.86
C ASP A 342 5.75 23.40 15.63
N LYS A 343 4.94 22.87 16.53
CA LYS A 343 5.32 21.73 17.39
C LYS A 343 5.56 20.42 16.61
N ARG A 344 5.19 20.37 15.34
CA ARG A 344 5.47 19.22 14.45
C ARG A 344 6.91 19.23 13.95
N CYS A 345 7.66 20.31 14.10
CA CYS A 345 9.01 20.47 13.57
C CYS A 345 9.92 19.31 13.96
N ALA A 346 10.03 19.02 15.25
CA ALA A 346 10.92 17.97 15.77
C ALA A 346 10.64 16.56 15.23
N GLY A 347 9.40 16.27 14.82
CA GLY A 347 9.02 14.97 14.23
C GLY A 347 8.99 14.96 12.71
N THR A 348 9.20 16.09 12.04
CA THR A 348 9.03 16.24 10.60
C THR A 348 10.34 16.47 9.86
N ILE A 349 11.19 17.37 10.35
CA ILE A 349 12.46 17.78 9.71
C ILE A 349 13.58 17.65 10.74
N ASN A 350 14.79 17.33 10.26
CA ASN A 350 15.96 17.29 11.16
C ASN A 350 16.26 18.67 11.74
N THR A 351 16.58 18.69 13.03
CA THR A 351 16.96 19.89 13.79
C THR A 351 18.40 19.74 14.31
N SER A 352 18.90 20.74 15.01
CA SER A 352 20.18 20.66 15.72
C SER A 352 20.24 19.56 16.79
N GLU A 353 19.09 18.99 17.15
CA GLU A 353 18.98 17.85 18.08
C GLU A 353 19.29 16.50 17.39
N PHE A 354 19.36 16.46 16.06
CA PHE A 354 19.84 15.28 15.36
C PHE A 354 21.36 15.22 15.43
N VAL A 355 21.84 14.52 16.44
CA VAL A 355 23.28 14.42 16.81
C VAL A 355 23.74 12.97 16.70
N ASP A 356 25.06 12.78 16.56
CA ASP A 356 25.71 11.47 16.66
C ASP A 356 25.87 10.99 18.10
N GLU A 357 26.53 9.86 18.31
CA GLU A 357 26.79 9.28 19.62
C GLU A 357 27.64 10.19 20.53
N ASP A 358 28.48 11.04 19.95
CA ASP A 358 29.34 12.02 20.64
C ASP A 358 28.63 13.36 20.88
N GLY A 359 27.39 13.51 20.42
CA GLY A 359 26.61 14.74 20.53
C GLY A 359 26.91 15.76 19.43
N THR A 360 27.61 15.37 18.33
CA THR A 360 27.93 16.25 17.22
C THR A 360 26.70 16.40 16.31
N PRO A 361 26.21 17.62 16.06
CA PRO A 361 25.08 17.84 15.17
C PRO A 361 25.38 17.44 13.72
N TYR A 362 24.39 16.88 13.04
CA TYR A 362 24.45 16.65 11.61
C TYR A 362 24.51 17.99 10.85
N THR A 363 25.51 18.16 10.00
CA THR A 363 25.76 19.40 9.26
C THR A 363 25.42 19.32 7.76
N GLY A 364 24.78 18.23 7.33
CA GLY A 364 24.26 18.11 5.96
C GLY A 364 23.01 18.97 5.73
N GLY A 365 22.37 18.81 4.61
CA GLY A 365 21.14 19.54 4.29
C GLY A 365 19.93 19.07 5.11
N ASP A 366 18.83 19.80 5.01
CA ASP A 366 17.60 19.48 5.71
C ASP A 366 16.82 18.35 5.03
N PHE A 367 16.40 17.38 5.81
CA PHE A 367 15.70 16.19 5.35
C PHE A 367 14.53 15.81 6.25
N PHE A 368 13.63 14.97 5.72
CA PHE A 368 12.44 14.54 6.44
C PHE A 368 12.73 13.43 7.44
N LEU A 369 12.35 13.64 8.71
CA LEU A 369 12.48 12.67 9.81
C LEU A 369 11.29 11.74 9.97
N LYS A 370 10.14 12.05 9.37
CA LYS A 370 8.87 11.36 9.63
C LYS A 370 9.01 9.83 9.60
N PHE A 371 9.59 9.31 8.54
CA PHE A 371 9.73 7.88 8.32
C PHE A 371 11.10 7.33 8.71
N PHE A 372 11.91 8.14 9.38
CA PHE A 372 13.21 7.74 9.87
C PHE A 372 13.17 7.52 11.37
N GLU A 373 13.17 6.26 11.78
CA GLU A 373 13.26 5.87 13.18
C GLU A 373 14.75 5.64 13.53
N HIS A 374 15.26 6.42 14.47
CA HIS A 374 16.65 6.39 14.89
C HIS A 374 16.76 6.46 16.41
N LYS A 375 17.94 6.10 16.96
CA LYS A 375 18.21 6.05 18.41
C LYS A 375 17.75 7.29 19.15
N MET A 376 18.08 8.47 18.66
CA MET A 376 17.74 9.73 19.35
C MET A 376 16.24 9.94 19.42
N LYS A 377 15.51 9.67 18.36
CA LYS A 377 14.05 9.78 18.33
C LYS A 377 13.41 8.83 19.34
N ARG A 378 13.85 7.58 19.41
CA ARG A 378 13.36 6.61 20.39
C ARG A 378 13.75 6.98 21.82
N LYS A 379 14.98 7.43 22.04
CA LYS A 379 15.45 7.89 23.37
C LYS A 379 14.65 9.09 23.88
N LEU A 380 14.37 10.08 23.03
CA LEU A 380 13.53 11.22 23.37
C LEU A 380 12.12 10.81 23.78
N LEU A 381 11.60 9.72 23.22
CA LEU A 381 10.28 9.18 23.49
C LEU A 381 10.25 8.17 24.64
N GLY A 382 11.42 7.81 25.21
CA GLY A 382 11.53 6.81 26.27
C GLY A 382 11.31 5.36 25.81
N TYR A 383 11.49 5.06 24.53
CA TYR A 383 11.38 3.70 23.99
C TYR A 383 12.74 2.99 24.02
N GLU A 384 12.68 1.65 24.07
CA GLU A 384 13.88 0.82 23.88
C GLU A 384 14.45 0.98 22.47
N ASP A 385 15.75 0.74 22.33
CA ASP A 385 16.44 0.82 21.04
C ASP A 385 16.05 -0.36 20.15
N ILE A 386 15.65 -0.08 18.90
CA ILE A 386 15.32 -1.10 17.91
C ILE A 386 16.51 -1.51 17.05
N ASP A 387 17.68 -0.94 17.28
CA ASP A 387 18.87 -1.15 16.45
C ASP A 387 19.22 -2.64 16.26
N ASP A 388 18.93 -3.48 17.25
CA ASP A 388 19.20 -4.92 17.16
C ASP A 388 18.24 -5.65 16.21
N GLN A 389 17.09 -5.06 15.90
CA GLN A 389 16.09 -5.60 14.98
C GLN A 389 16.36 -5.17 13.54
N ILE A 390 17.04 -4.03 13.33
CA ILE A 390 17.33 -3.49 12.01
C ILE A 390 18.70 -4.01 11.56
N ALA A 391 18.72 -5.17 10.92
CA ALA A 391 19.95 -5.77 10.41
C ALA A 391 20.41 -5.20 9.06
N ASP A 392 19.54 -4.52 8.32
CA ASP A 392 19.80 -3.97 6.98
C ASP A 392 18.89 -2.75 6.75
N ARG A 393 19.31 -1.86 5.86
CA ARG A 393 18.59 -0.67 5.38
C ARG A 393 17.18 -0.95 4.80
N THR A 394 16.87 -2.20 4.50
CA THR A 394 15.57 -2.65 3.99
C THR A 394 14.62 -3.14 5.08
N TYR A 395 15.00 -3.02 6.36
CA TYR A 395 14.29 -3.62 7.50
C TYR A 395 13.60 -2.58 8.39
N PHE A 396 13.40 -1.35 7.92
CA PHE A 396 12.72 -0.33 8.72
C PHE A 396 11.22 -0.65 8.90
N PRO A 397 10.73 -0.89 10.12
CA PRO A 397 9.36 -1.33 10.37
C PRO A 397 8.36 -0.19 10.54
N ILE A 398 8.66 1.00 10.04
CA ILE A 398 7.74 2.15 10.16
C ILE A 398 6.61 2.02 9.16
N ASN A 399 5.38 2.00 9.65
CA ASN A 399 4.18 1.94 8.84
C ASN A 399 3.99 3.21 7.99
N TYR A 400 3.40 3.05 6.82
CA TYR A 400 3.12 4.15 5.90
C TYR A 400 1.63 4.48 5.88
N PRO A 401 1.21 5.65 6.38
CA PRO A 401 -0.18 6.02 6.43
C PRO A 401 -0.71 6.37 5.04
N LEU A 402 -1.82 5.76 4.66
CA LEU A 402 -2.56 6.07 3.44
C LEU A 402 -3.76 6.98 3.72
N ILE A 403 -4.36 6.84 4.90
CA ILE A 403 -5.52 7.64 5.33
C ILE A 403 -5.33 8.02 6.79
N ARG A 404 -5.36 9.30 7.09
CA ARG A 404 -5.31 9.86 8.43
C ARG A 404 -6.55 10.70 8.72
N LEU A 405 -6.89 10.88 9.99
CA LEU A 405 -8.03 11.72 10.38
C LEU A 405 -7.83 13.18 9.97
N GLU A 406 -6.60 13.69 10.09
CA GLU A 406 -6.27 15.05 9.69
C GLU A 406 -6.52 15.29 8.18
N ASP A 407 -6.25 14.29 7.34
CA ASP A 407 -6.55 14.37 5.91
C ASP A 407 -8.07 14.45 5.68
N VAL A 408 -8.85 13.65 6.43
CA VAL A 408 -10.33 13.68 6.36
C VAL A 408 -10.89 15.01 6.82
N MET A 409 -10.31 15.62 7.86
CA MET A 409 -10.73 16.93 8.37
C MET A 409 -10.38 18.08 7.43
N LEU A 410 -9.34 17.94 6.60
CA LEU A 410 -8.90 18.97 5.65
C LEU A 410 -9.63 18.86 4.30
N MET A 411 -10.18 17.69 3.98
CA MET A 411 -10.99 17.46 2.78
C MET A 411 -12.42 17.98 2.95
#